data_7d104184a53a50848720f28011fc43ff
#
_entry.id   7d104184a53a50848720f28011fc43ff
#
_cell.length_a   1.000
_cell.length_b   1.000
_cell.length_c   1.000
_cell.angle_alpha   90.00
_cell.angle_beta   90.00
_cell.angle_gamma   90.00
#
_symmetry.space_group_name_H-M   'P 1'
#
loop_
_entity.id
_entity.type
_entity.pdbx_description
1 polymer ?
#
loop_
_entity_poly.entity_id
_entity_poly.type
_entity_poly.pdbx_seq_one_letter_code
_entity_poly.pdbx_strand_id
1 'polypeptide(L)'
;MATLKSDNGWPASKDPAEIGIKSYSVKGTTIKLRCAEKVAPLLVGFAAEFHATIEPIDHGALDDWGYCFRMVRGREDRLSNHSSGTAIDLNATKHPLGAENTFAEGKALLVIELAAKYGLKWGGTYRNRKDEMHFEVCLTPKQAKERITALGLE
;
A
#
# COMPACT_ATOMS: atom_id res chain seq x y z
N MET A 1 -6.24 22.43 15.58
CA MET A 1 -5.01 22.24 14.78
C MET A 1 -5.33 21.66 13.43
N ALA A 2 -4.66 22.16 12.40
CA ALA A 2 -4.81 21.60 11.07
C ALA A 2 -4.27 20.17 11.04
N THR A 3 -5.06 19.23 10.54
CA THR A 3 -4.63 17.85 10.37
C THR A 3 -3.68 17.78 9.17
N LEU A 4 -2.53 17.16 9.37
CA LEU A 4 -1.62 16.87 8.25
C LEU A 4 -2.29 15.87 7.31
N LYS A 5 -1.97 15.96 6.04
CA LYS A 5 -2.48 15.01 5.03
C LYS A 5 -1.34 14.48 4.20
N SER A 6 -1.42 13.21 3.86
CA SER A 6 -0.51 12.61 2.90
C SER A 6 -0.91 13.02 1.48
N ASP A 7 -0.08 12.65 0.52
CA ASP A 7 -0.24 13.05 -0.88
C ASP A 7 -1.62 12.67 -1.47
N ASN A 8 -2.19 11.55 -1.04
CA ASN A 8 -3.52 11.11 -1.49
C ASN A 8 -4.69 11.71 -0.70
N GLY A 9 -4.41 12.66 0.22
CA GLY A 9 -5.43 13.38 0.95
C GLY A 9 -5.90 12.75 2.26
N TRP A 10 -5.38 11.59 2.64
CA TRP A 10 -5.74 10.94 3.90
C TRP A 10 -5.00 11.57 5.09
N PRO A 11 -5.61 11.58 6.29
CA PRO A 11 -4.96 12.14 7.47
C PRO A 11 -3.64 11.44 7.79
N ALA A 12 -2.60 12.23 8.03
CA ALA A 12 -1.26 11.76 8.36
C ALA A 12 -0.84 12.29 9.72
N SER A 13 0.00 11.55 10.44
CA SER A 13 0.51 11.96 11.74
C SER A 13 1.81 11.23 12.08
N LYS A 14 2.68 11.90 12.83
CA LYS A 14 3.84 11.28 13.47
C LYS A 14 3.41 10.32 14.57
N ASP A 15 2.23 10.55 15.16
CA ASP A 15 1.67 9.67 16.17
C ASP A 15 0.69 8.71 15.50
N PRO A 16 1.06 7.43 15.36
CA PRO A 16 0.21 6.45 14.68
C PRO A 16 -1.16 6.29 15.36
N ALA A 17 -1.25 6.48 16.67
CA ALA A 17 -2.53 6.36 17.37
C ALA A 17 -3.56 7.41 16.93
N GLU A 18 -3.11 8.61 16.54
CA GLU A 18 -4.02 9.68 16.10
C GLU A 18 -4.78 9.33 14.83
N ILE A 19 -4.23 8.45 14.01
CA ILE A 19 -4.82 8.09 12.71
C ILE A 19 -5.19 6.62 12.62
N GLY A 20 -5.32 5.96 13.78
CA GLY A 20 -5.81 4.58 13.85
C GLY A 20 -4.91 3.55 13.21
N ILE A 21 -3.60 3.71 13.30
CA ILE A 21 -2.64 2.73 12.78
C ILE A 21 -2.64 1.51 13.70
N LYS A 22 -2.83 0.33 13.11
CA LYS A 22 -2.75 -0.95 13.80
C LYS A 22 -1.97 -1.92 12.95
N SER A 23 -1.51 -3.01 13.56
CA SER A 23 -0.80 -4.08 12.88
C SER A 23 -1.77 -5.19 12.49
N TYR A 24 -1.71 -5.63 11.24
CA TYR A 24 -2.61 -6.65 10.70
C TYR A 24 -1.81 -7.79 10.08
N SER A 25 -2.21 -9.02 10.38
CA SER A 25 -1.63 -10.20 9.76
C SER A 25 -2.15 -10.35 8.33
N VAL A 26 -1.26 -10.68 7.40
CA VAL A 26 -1.64 -10.99 6.01
C VAL A 26 -1.93 -12.48 5.94
N LYS A 27 -3.18 -12.82 5.57
CA LYS A 27 -3.64 -14.20 5.52
C LYS A 27 -2.75 -15.07 4.62
N GLY A 28 -2.40 -16.24 5.13
CA GLY A 28 -1.55 -17.19 4.39
C GLY A 28 -0.06 -16.93 4.52
N THR A 29 0.34 -15.92 5.29
CA THR A 29 1.74 -15.54 5.48
C THR A 29 2.06 -15.29 6.95
N THR A 30 3.34 -15.11 7.26
CA THR A 30 3.79 -14.66 8.58
C THR A 30 3.97 -13.14 8.63
N ILE A 31 3.64 -12.44 7.57
CA ILE A 31 3.85 -11.00 7.42
C ILE A 31 2.74 -10.23 8.14
N LYS A 32 3.13 -9.14 8.81
CA LYS A 32 2.21 -8.17 9.39
C LYS A 32 2.46 -6.79 8.78
N LEU A 33 1.38 -6.07 8.50
CA LEU A 33 1.46 -4.73 7.94
C LEU A 33 0.77 -3.75 8.87
N ARG A 34 1.38 -2.57 9.06
CA ARG A 34 0.81 -1.49 9.84
C ARG A 34 0.06 -0.55 8.89
N CYS A 35 -1.23 -0.43 9.10
CA CYS A 35 -2.11 0.36 8.23
C CYS A 35 -3.15 1.11 9.04
N ALA A 36 -3.73 2.15 8.44
CA ALA A 36 -4.88 2.83 9.01
C ALA A 36 -6.09 1.88 8.99
N GLU A 37 -6.81 1.82 10.11
CA GLU A 37 -7.94 0.91 10.30
C GLU A 37 -8.98 1.02 9.17
N LYS A 38 -9.26 2.24 8.71
CA LYS A 38 -10.29 2.47 7.68
C LYS A 38 -9.97 1.87 6.32
N VAL A 39 -8.70 1.61 6.02
CA VAL A 39 -8.27 1.06 4.73
C VAL A 39 -7.53 -0.27 4.86
N ALA A 40 -7.33 -0.75 6.08
CA ALA A 40 -6.64 -2.01 6.31
C ALA A 40 -7.26 -3.18 5.53
N PRO A 41 -8.59 -3.35 5.47
CA PRO A 41 -9.17 -4.44 4.69
C PRO A 41 -8.77 -4.41 3.21
N LEU A 42 -8.62 -3.22 2.63
CA LEU A 42 -8.19 -3.08 1.23
C LEU A 42 -6.72 -3.45 1.06
N LEU A 43 -5.84 -2.89 1.90
CA LEU A 43 -4.40 -3.11 1.79
C LEU A 43 -4.01 -4.54 2.16
N VAL A 44 -4.55 -5.05 3.26
CA VAL A 44 -4.24 -6.40 3.75
C VAL A 44 -4.88 -7.47 2.87
N GLY A 45 -6.10 -7.22 2.38
CA GLY A 45 -6.75 -8.11 1.42
C GLY A 45 -5.98 -8.18 0.11
N PHE A 46 -5.53 -7.03 -0.40
CA PHE A 46 -4.68 -6.98 -1.58
C PHE A 46 -3.39 -7.79 -1.36
N ALA A 47 -2.70 -7.57 -0.24
CA ALA A 47 -1.44 -8.27 0.06
C ALA A 47 -1.64 -9.79 0.11
N ALA A 48 -2.74 -10.27 0.69
CA ALA A 48 -3.03 -11.70 0.76
C ALA A 48 -3.26 -12.29 -0.63
N GLU A 49 -4.02 -11.60 -1.47
CA GLU A 49 -4.29 -12.08 -2.83
C GLU A 49 -3.04 -11.96 -3.72
N PHE A 50 -2.25 -10.90 -3.54
CA PHE A 50 -0.95 -10.74 -4.21
C PHE A 50 -0.04 -11.93 -3.89
N HIS A 51 0.06 -12.29 -2.62
CA HIS A 51 0.86 -13.44 -2.18
C HIS A 51 0.40 -14.74 -2.85
N ALA A 52 -0.91 -14.94 -2.93
CA ALA A 52 -1.49 -16.18 -3.45
C ALA A 52 -1.41 -16.29 -4.98
N THR A 53 -1.47 -15.17 -5.71
CA THR A 53 -1.67 -15.20 -7.17
C THR A 53 -0.55 -14.56 -7.99
N ILE A 54 0.27 -13.72 -7.38
CA ILE A 54 1.33 -13.01 -8.12
C ILE A 54 2.70 -13.53 -7.73
N GLU A 55 3.11 -13.34 -6.48
CA GLU A 55 4.37 -13.86 -5.96
C GLU A 55 4.34 -13.88 -4.42
N PRO A 56 5.05 -14.83 -3.79
CA PRO A 56 5.12 -14.89 -2.33
C PRO A 56 5.74 -13.64 -1.73
N ILE A 57 5.21 -13.20 -0.57
CA ILE A 57 5.78 -12.08 0.17
C ILE A 57 6.50 -12.53 1.45
N ASP A 58 6.44 -13.80 1.79
CA ASP A 58 7.07 -14.36 2.99
C ASP A 58 8.32 -15.19 2.66
N HIS A 59 9.16 -14.68 1.78
CA HIS A 59 10.35 -15.37 1.29
C HIS A 59 11.58 -15.26 2.20
N GLY A 60 11.39 -14.83 3.44
CA GLY A 60 12.45 -14.77 4.44
C GLY A 60 13.15 -13.42 4.59
N ALA A 61 12.98 -12.49 3.65
CA ALA A 61 13.47 -11.13 3.79
C ALA A 61 12.42 -10.26 4.48
N LEU A 62 12.85 -9.32 5.30
CA LEU A 62 11.96 -8.33 5.94
C LEU A 62 11.89 -7.10 5.03
N ASP A 63 11.14 -7.21 3.95
CA ASP A 63 11.06 -6.20 2.92
C ASP A 63 9.61 -5.82 2.54
N ASP A 64 8.69 -6.01 3.49
CA ASP A 64 7.29 -5.60 3.34
C ASP A 64 6.94 -4.67 4.49
N TRP A 65 6.38 -3.50 4.20
CA TRP A 65 6.02 -2.55 5.25
C TRP A 65 4.86 -1.64 4.84
N GLY A 66 4.26 -1.02 5.87
CA GLY A 66 3.14 -0.11 5.73
C GLY A 66 3.46 1.28 6.26
N TYR A 67 2.84 1.66 7.40
CA TYR A 67 2.97 2.99 7.96
C TYR A 67 4.43 3.38 8.24
N CYS A 68 4.79 4.57 7.79
CA CYS A 68 6.05 5.23 8.08
C CYS A 68 5.87 6.73 7.84
N PHE A 69 6.17 7.55 8.83
CA PHE A 69 6.04 9.00 8.68
C PHE A 69 7.28 9.57 8.00
N ARG A 70 7.14 10.00 6.75
CA ARG A 70 8.23 10.60 5.97
C ARG A 70 7.67 11.38 4.79
N MET A 71 8.50 12.27 4.24
CA MET A 71 8.18 12.95 2.98
C MET A 71 8.31 12.00 1.80
N VAL A 72 7.66 12.35 0.69
CA VAL A 72 7.90 11.69 -0.59
C VAL A 72 9.38 11.85 -0.92
N ARG A 73 10.04 10.78 -1.35
CA ARG A 73 11.46 10.80 -1.67
C ARG A 73 11.75 11.84 -2.75
N GLY A 74 12.71 12.74 -2.47
CA GLY A 74 13.06 13.84 -3.35
C GLY A 74 12.15 15.06 -3.24
N ARG A 75 11.21 15.07 -2.31
CA ARG A 75 10.29 16.19 -2.07
C ARG A 75 10.37 16.63 -0.61
N GLU A 76 10.26 17.93 -0.38
CA GLU A 76 10.25 18.50 0.97
C GLU A 76 8.86 19.03 1.37
N ASP A 77 7.94 19.07 0.42
CA ASP A 77 6.62 19.68 0.56
C ASP A 77 5.45 18.69 0.54
N ARG A 78 5.74 17.39 0.41
CA ARG A 78 4.69 16.36 0.29
C ARG A 78 4.98 15.17 1.20
N LEU A 79 4.01 14.85 2.05
CA LEU A 79 4.08 13.65 2.89
C LEU A 79 3.76 12.41 2.07
N SER A 80 4.57 11.38 2.23
CA SER A 80 4.32 10.08 1.62
C SER A 80 3.00 9.50 2.12
N ASN A 81 2.32 8.72 1.27
CA ASN A 81 1.08 8.04 1.66
C ASN A 81 1.30 6.97 2.72
N HIS A 82 2.54 6.55 2.96
CA HIS A 82 2.89 5.73 4.13
C HIS A 82 2.63 6.51 5.43
N SER A 83 2.73 7.83 5.41
CA SER A 83 2.55 8.68 6.59
C SER A 83 1.11 8.71 7.11
N SER A 84 0.15 8.31 6.29
CA SER A 84 -1.26 8.18 6.67
C SER A 84 -1.67 6.72 6.89
N GLY A 85 -0.75 5.77 6.71
CA GLY A 85 -1.08 4.34 6.80
C GLY A 85 -1.93 3.85 5.64
N THR A 86 -1.89 4.54 4.49
CA THR A 86 -2.71 4.20 3.32
C THR A 86 -1.89 3.67 2.15
N ALA A 87 -0.65 3.31 2.40
CA ALA A 87 0.24 2.69 1.41
C ALA A 87 1.03 1.55 2.02
N ILE A 88 1.36 0.58 1.18
CA ILE A 88 2.22 -0.55 1.55
C ILE A 88 3.27 -0.77 0.46
N ASP A 89 4.42 -1.32 0.87
CA ASP A 89 5.44 -1.82 -0.04
C ASP A 89 5.52 -3.32 0.15
N LEU A 90 5.56 -4.07 -0.96
CA LEU A 90 5.68 -5.53 -0.95
C LEU A 90 6.92 -5.94 -1.72
N ASN A 91 7.69 -6.87 -1.15
CA ASN A 91 8.90 -7.43 -1.78
C ASN A 91 9.86 -6.33 -2.27
N ALA A 92 10.15 -5.36 -1.42
CA ALA A 92 10.97 -4.19 -1.79
C ALA A 92 12.33 -4.57 -2.38
N THR A 93 12.94 -5.66 -1.90
CA THR A 93 14.24 -6.11 -2.40
C THR A 93 14.18 -6.65 -3.83
N LYS A 94 13.00 -7.13 -4.27
CA LYS A 94 12.79 -7.61 -5.63
C LYS A 94 12.39 -6.49 -6.58
N HIS A 95 11.82 -5.41 -6.05
CA HIS A 95 11.24 -4.32 -6.84
C HIS A 95 11.76 -2.98 -6.36
N PRO A 96 13.09 -2.75 -6.35
CA PRO A 96 13.66 -1.54 -5.76
C PRO A 96 13.23 -0.27 -6.49
N LEU A 97 13.14 0.82 -5.74
CA LEU A 97 12.73 2.13 -6.27
C LEU A 97 13.55 2.50 -7.50
N GLY A 98 12.86 2.87 -8.57
CA GLY A 98 13.47 3.26 -9.84
C GLY A 98 13.69 2.10 -10.81
N ALA A 99 13.65 0.86 -10.33
CA ALA A 99 13.76 -0.30 -11.22
C ALA A 99 12.45 -0.51 -11.98
N GLU A 100 12.55 -0.99 -13.21
CA GLU A 100 11.39 -1.22 -14.07
C GLU A 100 11.37 -2.67 -14.56
N ASN A 101 10.17 -3.18 -14.85
CA ASN A 101 9.96 -4.52 -15.36
C ASN A 101 10.54 -5.61 -14.48
N THR A 102 10.36 -5.45 -13.15
CA THR A 102 10.91 -6.38 -12.17
C THR A 102 10.02 -7.58 -11.88
N PHE A 103 8.77 -7.57 -12.37
CA PHE A 103 7.86 -8.72 -12.23
C PHE A 103 8.07 -9.72 -13.36
N ALA A 104 7.80 -11.00 -13.09
CA ALA A 104 7.84 -12.05 -14.08
C ALA A 104 6.88 -11.75 -15.24
N GLU A 105 7.16 -12.29 -16.42
CA GLU A 105 6.36 -12.07 -17.62
C GLU A 105 4.87 -12.36 -17.36
N GLY A 106 4.02 -11.42 -17.78
CA GLY A 106 2.56 -11.52 -17.60
C GLY A 106 2.05 -11.12 -16.23
N LYS A 107 2.93 -10.98 -15.23
CA LYS A 107 2.49 -10.64 -13.87
C LYS A 107 2.12 -9.16 -13.69
N ALA A 108 2.76 -8.26 -14.44
CA ALA A 108 2.47 -6.83 -14.34
C ALA A 108 0.99 -6.51 -14.60
N LEU A 109 0.38 -7.16 -15.61
CA LEU A 109 -1.05 -6.96 -15.88
C LEU A 109 -1.91 -7.44 -14.70
N LEU A 110 -1.55 -8.58 -14.12
CA LEU A 110 -2.26 -9.10 -12.95
C LEU A 110 -2.15 -8.14 -11.76
N VAL A 111 -0.98 -7.51 -11.58
CA VAL A 111 -0.77 -6.51 -10.53
C VAL A 111 -1.71 -5.32 -10.75
N ILE A 112 -1.79 -4.81 -11.97
CA ILE A 112 -2.67 -3.68 -12.32
C ILE A 112 -4.13 -4.02 -12.03
N GLU A 113 -4.58 -5.18 -12.47
CA GLU A 113 -5.96 -5.63 -12.27
C GLU A 113 -6.29 -5.83 -10.78
N LEU A 114 -5.36 -6.44 -10.04
CA LEU A 114 -5.55 -6.70 -8.62
C LEU A 114 -5.57 -5.38 -7.83
N ALA A 115 -4.68 -4.46 -8.13
CA ALA A 115 -4.66 -3.15 -7.50
C ALA A 115 -6.00 -2.41 -7.73
N ALA A 116 -6.49 -2.42 -8.96
CA ALA A 116 -7.78 -1.79 -9.30
C ALA A 116 -8.93 -2.39 -8.50
N LYS A 117 -8.95 -3.70 -8.33
CA LYS A 117 -9.98 -4.40 -7.55
C LYS A 117 -10.06 -3.85 -6.12
N TYR A 118 -8.93 -3.60 -5.50
CA TYR A 118 -8.86 -3.14 -4.11
C TYR A 118 -8.81 -1.61 -3.96
N GLY A 119 -8.99 -0.87 -5.06
CA GLY A 119 -8.97 0.60 -5.01
C GLY A 119 -7.59 1.19 -4.77
N LEU A 120 -6.56 0.51 -5.26
CA LEU A 120 -5.17 0.92 -5.09
C LEU A 120 -4.56 1.38 -6.41
N LYS A 121 -3.60 2.29 -6.30
CA LYS A 121 -2.74 2.68 -7.41
C LYS A 121 -1.38 2.03 -7.20
N TRP A 122 -0.87 1.39 -8.24
CA TRP A 122 0.44 0.75 -8.22
C TRP A 122 1.52 1.73 -8.70
N GLY A 123 2.64 1.81 -7.96
CA GLY A 123 3.75 2.67 -8.33
C GLY A 123 4.47 2.28 -9.62
N GLY A 124 4.22 1.08 -10.14
CA GLY A 124 4.71 0.65 -11.44
C GLY A 124 4.08 1.40 -12.61
N THR A 125 2.98 2.13 -12.37
CA THR A 125 2.33 2.96 -13.39
C THR A 125 2.74 4.43 -13.32
N TYR A 126 3.64 4.81 -12.41
CA TYR A 126 4.12 6.19 -12.30
C TYR A 126 4.84 6.61 -13.59
N ARG A 127 4.65 7.88 -13.99
CA ARG A 127 5.22 8.41 -15.24
C ARG A 127 6.71 8.66 -15.13
N ASN A 128 7.16 9.12 -13.97
CA ASN A 128 8.57 9.47 -13.74
C ASN A 128 9.32 8.27 -13.17
N ARG A 129 9.74 8.37 -11.90
CA ARG A 129 10.45 7.26 -11.27
C ARG A 129 9.46 6.17 -10.86
N LYS A 130 9.62 4.98 -11.44
CA LYS A 130 8.80 3.82 -11.10
C LYS A 130 9.06 3.36 -9.67
N ASP A 131 8.02 2.83 -9.03
CA ASP A 131 8.12 2.29 -7.69
C ASP A 131 7.28 1.02 -7.62
N GLU A 132 7.84 -0.06 -8.16
CA GLU A 132 7.07 -1.29 -8.39
C GLU A 132 6.73 -2.07 -7.11
N MET A 133 7.35 -1.75 -5.99
CA MET A 133 6.99 -2.32 -4.70
C MET A 133 5.77 -1.64 -4.06
N HIS A 134 5.42 -0.43 -4.52
CA HIS A 134 4.51 0.49 -3.83
C HIS A 134 3.07 0.42 -4.30
N PHE A 135 2.14 0.34 -3.35
CA PHE A 135 0.69 0.33 -3.58
C PHE A 135 0.03 1.30 -2.62
N GLU A 136 -0.81 2.19 -3.13
CA GLU A 136 -1.45 3.22 -2.30
C GLU A 136 -2.93 3.32 -2.57
N VAL A 137 -3.71 3.66 -1.55
CA VAL A 137 -5.15 3.89 -1.69
C VAL A 137 -5.38 5.11 -2.56
N CYS A 138 -6.17 4.97 -3.62
CA CYS A 138 -6.54 6.08 -4.50
C CYS A 138 -8.02 6.44 -4.39
N LEU A 139 -8.68 5.99 -3.34
CA LEU A 139 -10.08 6.26 -3.05
C LEU A 139 -10.20 7.27 -1.92
N THR A 140 -11.28 8.05 -1.93
CA THR A 140 -11.66 8.89 -0.78
C THR A 140 -12.13 7.99 0.36
N PRO A 141 -12.23 8.51 1.61
CA PRO A 141 -12.76 7.72 2.73
C PRO A 141 -14.14 7.11 2.44
N LYS A 142 -15.02 7.87 1.80
CA LYS A 142 -16.35 7.38 1.42
C LYS A 142 -16.25 6.23 0.41
N GLN A 143 -15.46 6.42 -0.64
CA GLN A 143 -15.27 5.41 -1.67
C GLN A 143 -14.60 4.15 -1.11
N ALA A 144 -13.66 4.31 -0.19
CA ALA A 144 -12.99 3.18 0.45
C ALA A 144 -14.00 2.34 1.24
N LYS A 145 -14.86 2.99 2.02
CA LYS A 145 -15.91 2.28 2.76
C LYS A 145 -16.85 1.51 1.83
N GLU A 146 -17.26 2.15 0.73
CA GLU A 146 -18.11 1.51 -0.27
C GLU A 146 -17.42 0.29 -0.92
N ARG A 147 -16.13 0.40 -1.22
CA ARG A 147 -15.37 -0.68 -1.83
C ARG A 147 -15.21 -1.86 -0.86
N ILE A 148 -14.94 -1.59 0.41
CA ILE A 148 -14.83 -2.62 1.44
C ILE A 148 -16.14 -3.40 1.52
N THR A 149 -17.28 -2.70 1.54
CA THR A 149 -18.60 -3.33 1.54
C THR A 149 -18.84 -4.16 0.28
N ALA A 150 -18.53 -3.59 -0.89
CA ALA A 150 -18.74 -4.26 -2.18
C ALA A 150 -17.90 -5.54 -2.31
N LEU A 151 -16.71 -5.56 -1.70
CA LEU A 151 -15.82 -6.73 -1.74
C LEU A 151 -16.09 -7.73 -0.61
N GLY A 152 -17.03 -7.41 0.31
CA GLY A 152 -17.35 -8.28 1.44
C GLY A 152 -16.22 -8.41 2.45
N LEU A 153 -15.45 -7.35 2.65
CA LEU A 153 -14.27 -7.36 3.53
C LEU A 153 -14.55 -6.82 4.94
N GLU A 154 -15.79 -6.55 5.26
CA GLU A 154 -16.17 -6.03 6.59
C GLU A 154 -16.02 -7.06 7.69
#